data_6239f0c74166fb77e34db0bbfc41c515
#
_entry.id   6239f0c74166fb77e34db0bbfc41c515
#
_cell.length_a   1.000
_cell.length_b   1.000
_cell.length_c   1.000
_cell.angle_alpha   90.00
_cell.angle_beta   90.00
_cell.angle_gamma   90.00
#
_symmetry.space_group_name_H-M   'P 1'
#
loop_
_entity.id
_entity.type
_entity.pdbx_description
1 polymer ?
#
loop_
_entity_poly.entity_id
_entity_poly.type
_entity_poly.pdbx_seq_one_letter_code
_entity_poly.pdbx_strand_id
1 'polypeptide(L)'
;KKVNLTGAVATVDKKTLESRPVTSVSQALQGVMPGLNIDMNDKGGRLDYNPTMNIRGTGNLNTGSSASPLVLIDGAEGDINSLNPQDIANISVLKDAAASAIYGSRAPFGVILVTTKSGEAGKATIQYSNNFRWSRPTNIPDMLDSYRFAKYFNAAQKNSGSGTTFIFTDDTIDRIQKYMASEYPYT
;
A
#
# COMPACT_ATOMS: atom_id res chain seq x y z
N LYS A 1 -10.61 -8.08 31.85
CA LYS A 1 -12.03 -7.63 31.88
C LYS A 1 -12.33 -7.03 30.52
N LYS A 2 -13.12 -7.71 29.65
CA LYS A 2 -13.57 -7.14 28.39
C LYS A 2 -14.45 -5.94 28.71
N VAL A 3 -13.99 -4.76 28.36
CA VAL A 3 -14.81 -3.54 28.41
C VAL A 3 -15.81 -3.65 27.25
N ASN A 4 -17.12 -3.54 27.55
CA ASN A 4 -18.15 -3.41 26.51
C ASN A 4 -17.91 -2.06 25.80
N LEU A 5 -17.26 -2.10 24.66
CA LEU A 5 -17.12 -0.95 23.77
C LEU A 5 -18.44 -0.77 23.02
N THR A 6 -19.15 0.31 23.32
CA THR A 6 -20.42 0.65 22.66
C THR A 6 -20.23 1.20 21.24
N GLY A 7 -19.01 1.43 20.81
CA GLY A 7 -18.66 1.87 19.46
C GLY A 7 -18.14 0.73 18.57
N ALA A 8 -18.18 0.90 17.24
CA ALA A 8 -17.62 -0.05 16.29
C ALA A 8 -16.08 0.03 16.29
N VAL A 9 -15.46 -0.54 17.34
CA VAL A 9 -14.02 -0.63 17.53
C VAL A 9 -13.57 -2.06 17.19
N ALA A 10 -12.61 -2.21 16.31
CA ALA A 10 -11.93 -3.47 16.06
C ALA A 10 -10.53 -3.40 16.67
N THR A 11 -10.13 -4.46 17.38
CA THR A 11 -8.81 -4.56 18.00
C THR A 11 -8.09 -5.79 17.50
N VAL A 12 -6.78 -5.67 17.30
CA VAL A 12 -5.89 -6.79 16.97
C VAL A 12 -4.80 -6.86 18.01
N ASP A 13 -4.67 -8.04 18.60
CA ASP A 13 -3.70 -8.31 19.64
C ASP A 13 -2.35 -8.72 19.04
N LYS A 14 -1.29 -8.54 19.83
CA LYS A 14 0.10 -8.92 19.56
C LYS A 14 0.21 -10.34 18.94
N LYS A 15 -0.48 -11.33 19.51
CA LYS A 15 -0.40 -12.74 19.06
C LYS A 15 -0.80 -12.89 17.59
N THR A 16 -1.81 -12.16 17.14
CA THR A 16 -2.30 -12.21 15.75
C THR A 16 -1.30 -11.58 14.79
N LEU A 17 -0.61 -10.51 15.22
CA LEU A 17 0.42 -9.85 14.41
C LEU A 17 1.68 -10.71 14.30
N GLU A 18 2.14 -11.28 15.42
CA GLU A 18 3.37 -12.10 15.48
C GLU A 18 3.22 -13.44 14.74
N SER A 19 2.00 -13.97 14.62
CA SER A 19 1.75 -15.22 13.88
C SER A 19 1.92 -15.08 12.35
N ARG A 20 1.99 -13.87 11.85
CA ARG A 20 2.10 -13.57 10.42
C ARG A 20 3.51 -13.13 10.05
N PRO A 21 4.25 -13.89 9.22
CA PRO A 21 5.59 -13.51 8.77
C PRO A 21 5.52 -12.43 7.69
N VAL A 22 5.12 -11.22 8.06
CA VAL A 22 4.99 -10.06 7.18
C VAL A 22 6.01 -8.99 7.52
N THR A 23 6.40 -8.20 6.53
CA THR A 23 7.40 -7.16 6.68
C THR A 23 6.81 -5.80 7.03
N SER A 24 5.54 -5.54 6.70
CA SER A 24 4.87 -4.28 7.00
C SER A 24 3.63 -4.51 7.86
N VAL A 25 3.32 -3.53 8.69
CA VAL A 25 2.14 -3.58 9.57
C VAL A 25 0.85 -3.57 8.76
N SER A 26 0.81 -2.81 7.67
CA SER A 26 -0.35 -2.81 6.77
C SER A 26 -0.64 -4.19 6.20
N GLN A 27 0.37 -4.94 5.77
CA GLN A 27 0.20 -6.32 5.32
C GLN A 27 -0.27 -7.26 6.46
N ALA A 28 0.21 -7.02 7.69
CA ALA A 28 -0.23 -7.79 8.85
C ALA A 28 -1.72 -7.60 9.15
N LEU A 29 -2.24 -6.41 8.93
CA LEU A 29 -3.64 -6.06 9.18
C LEU A 29 -4.60 -6.55 8.09
N GLN A 30 -4.09 -6.85 6.90
CA GLN A 30 -4.91 -7.27 5.76
C GLN A 30 -5.72 -8.54 6.08
N GLY A 31 -7.04 -8.44 5.98
CA GLY A 31 -7.97 -9.55 6.24
C GLY A 31 -8.15 -9.91 7.72
N VAL A 32 -7.50 -9.22 8.66
CA VAL A 32 -7.63 -9.46 10.11
C VAL A 32 -8.64 -8.49 10.72
N MET A 33 -8.68 -7.26 10.22
CA MET A 33 -9.59 -6.24 10.73
C MET A 33 -10.83 -6.09 9.85
N PRO A 34 -12.03 -6.45 10.34
CA PRO A 34 -13.26 -6.23 9.59
C PRO A 34 -13.50 -4.72 9.38
N GLY A 35 -13.79 -4.32 8.13
CA GLY A 35 -14.05 -2.93 7.76
C GLY A 35 -12.83 -2.05 7.54
N LEU A 36 -11.61 -2.58 7.67
CA LEU A 36 -10.40 -1.97 7.17
C LEU A 36 -10.08 -2.59 5.81
N ASN A 37 -10.14 -1.79 4.76
CA ASN A 37 -9.73 -2.18 3.42
C ASN A 37 -8.31 -1.69 3.16
N ILE A 38 -7.45 -2.60 2.72
CA ILE A 38 -6.06 -2.33 2.37
C ILE A 38 -5.92 -2.62 0.90
N ASP A 39 -5.72 -1.56 0.14
CA ASP A 39 -5.62 -1.62 -1.31
C ASP A 39 -4.15 -1.58 -1.74
N MET A 40 -3.76 -2.60 -2.46
CA MET A 40 -2.42 -2.72 -3.02
C MET A 40 -2.28 -1.97 -4.35
N ASN A 41 -3.41 -1.48 -4.91
CA ASN A 41 -3.52 -0.81 -6.21
C ASN A 41 -2.80 -1.55 -7.36
N ASP A 42 -2.81 -0.96 -8.55
CA ASP A 42 -2.18 -1.48 -9.77
C ASP A 42 -0.65 -1.68 -9.67
N LYS A 43 -0.05 -1.17 -8.61
CA LYS A 43 1.39 -1.27 -8.32
C LYS A 43 1.72 -2.40 -7.35
N GLY A 44 0.74 -3.25 -7.03
CA GLY A 44 0.90 -4.38 -6.11
C GLY A 44 2.05 -5.29 -6.54
N GLY A 45 2.91 -5.61 -5.57
CA GLY A 45 4.09 -6.45 -5.77
C GLY A 45 5.42 -5.70 -5.83
N ARG A 46 5.43 -4.38 -5.89
CA ARG A 46 6.66 -3.60 -5.71
C ARG A 46 7.06 -3.62 -4.23
N LEU A 47 8.37 -3.78 -3.98
CA LEU A 47 8.91 -3.83 -2.62
C LEU A 47 8.86 -2.48 -1.90
N ASP A 48 8.82 -1.39 -2.65
CA ASP A 48 8.81 0.00 -2.18
C ASP A 48 7.39 0.60 -2.09
N TYR A 49 6.36 -0.22 -2.32
CA TYR A 49 4.99 0.27 -2.34
C TYR A 49 4.34 0.24 -0.95
N ASN A 50 3.83 1.38 -0.53
CA ASN A 50 3.00 1.52 0.66
C ASN A 50 1.52 1.37 0.27
N PRO A 51 0.82 0.35 0.77
CA PRO A 51 -0.59 0.16 0.48
C PRO A 51 -1.43 1.29 1.06
N THR A 52 -2.49 1.67 0.33
CA THR A 52 -3.46 2.62 0.84
C THR A 52 -4.46 1.93 1.77
N MET A 53 -4.82 2.60 2.84
CA MET A 53 -5.77 2.09 3.84
C MET A 53 -7.04 2.92 3.83
N ASN A 54 -8.20 2.25 3.79
CA ASN A 54 -9.50 2.89 3.87
C ASN A 54 -10.37 2.18 4.90
N ILE A 55 -11.12 2.95 5.69
CA ILE A 55 -12.10 2.42 6.63
C ILE A 55 -13.49 2.60 6.03
N ARG A 56 -14.26 1.49 5.93
CA ARG A 56 -15.63 1.48 5.37
C ARG A 56 -15.72 1.94 3.89
N GLY A 57 -14.68 1.76 3.11
CA GLY A 57 -14.66 2.09 1.69
C GLY A 57 -14.24 3.53 1.39
N THR A 58 -14.36 3.93 0.12
CA THR A 58 -14.00 5.26 -0.35
C THR A 58 -15.06 6.27 0.07
N GLY A 59 -14.85 6.92 1.22
CA GLY A 59 -15.75 7.97 1.74
C GLY A 59 -15.69 9.30 1.00
N ASN A 60 -14.94 9.39 -0.09
CA ASN A 60 -14.73 10.63 -0.82
C ASN A 60 -15.08 10.46 -2.31
N LEU A 61 -16.01 11.29 -2.79
CA LEU A 61 -16.38 11.37 -4.19
C LEU A 61 -15.39 12.19 -5.04
N ASN A 62 -14.46 12.87 -4.40
CA ASN A 62 -13.47 13.70 -5.09
C ASN A 62 -12.24 12.84 -5.45
N THR A 63 -11.99 12.69 -6.74
CA THR A 63 -10.91 11.86 -7.31
C THR A 63 -9.48 12.30 -6.98
N GLY A 64 -9.32 13.40 -6.22
CA GLY A 64 -8.01 13.98 -5.87
C GLY A 64 -7.58 13.88 -4.40
N SER A 65 -8.45 13.43 -3.50
CA SER A 65 -8.15 13.35 -2.07
C SER A 65 -8.20 11.90 -1.59
N SER A 66 -7.10 11.40 -1.08
CA SER A 66 -7.09 10.09 -0.42
C SER A 66 -7.86 10.15 0.89
N ALA A 67 -8.94 9.37 1.00
CA ALA A 67 -9.71 9.18 2.22
C ALA A 67 -8.96 8.25 3.19
N SER A 68 -7.73 8.64 3.60
CA SER A 68 -6.93 7.83 4.50
C SER A 68 -7.33 8.09 5.97
N PRO A 69 -7.38 7.06 6.81
CA PRO A 69 -7.62 7.22 8.24
C PRO A 69 -6.44 7.93 8.92
N LEU A 70 -6.74 8.61 10.02
CA LEU A 70 -5.70 9.18 10.88
C LEU A 70 -4.99 8.05 11.62
N VAL A 71 -3.68 7.97 11.51
CA VAL A 71 -2.87 7.01 12.24
C VAL A 71 -2.19 7.69 13.41
N LEU A 72 -2.41 7.16 14.62
CA LEU A 72 -1.79 7.63 15.85
C LEU A 72 -0.94 6.52 16.46
N ILE A 73 0.34 6.79 16.64
CA ILE A 73 1.30 5.90 17.27
C ILE A 73 1.60 6.47 18.65
N ASP A 74 1.20 5.78 19.70
CA ASP A 74 1.32 6.21 21.10
C ASP A 74 0.79 7.64 21.33
N GLY A 75 -0.26 8.03 20.58
CA GLY A 75 -0.90 9.33 20.65
C GLY A 75 -0.32 10.40 19.71
N ALA A 76 0.80 10.15 19.05
CA ALA A 76 1.36 11.02 18.02
C ALA A 76 0.99 10.57 16.61
N GLU A 77 0.76 11.51 15.70
CA GLU A 77 0.50 11.20 14.29
C GLU A 77 1.76 10.64 13.62
N GLY A 78 1.62 9.54 12.88
CA GLY A 78 2.76 8.88 12.25
C GLY A 78 2.35 7.91 11.14
N ASP A 79 3.37 7.37 10.46
CA ASP A 79 3.17 6.34 9.43
C ASP A 79 3.25 4.94 10.05
N ILE A 80 2.19 4.17 9.90
CA ILE A 80 2.11 2.79 10.40
C ILE A 80 3.15 1.86 9.76
N ASN A 81 3.57 2.15 8.53
CA ASN A 81 4.55 1.33 7.81
C ASN A 81 5.99 1.57 8.26
N SER A 82 6.24 2.66 9.02
CA SER A 82 7.54 2.90 9.64
C SER A 82 7.81 2.01 10.85
N LEU A 83 6.76 1.35 11.39
CA LEU A 83 6.86 0.50 12.57
C LEU A 83 7.20 -0.94 12.21
N ASN A 84 8.00 -1.57 13.07
CA ASN A 84 8.18 -3.01 13.03
C ASN A 84 6.93 -3.69 13.64
N PRO A 85 6.28 -4.65 12.96
CA PRO A 85 5.15 -5.39 13.51
C PRO A 85 5.42 -6.02 14.88
N GLN A 86 6.67 -6.35 15.15
CA GLN A 86 7.08 -6.98 16.43
C GLN A 86 7.09 -6.00 17.61
N ASP A 87 7.17 -4.69 17.37
CA ASP A 87 7.19 -3.67 18.43
C ASP A 87 5.79 -3.22 18.85
N ILE A 88 4.77 -3.73 18.18
CA ILE A 88 3.38 -3.38 18.44
C ILE A 88 2.79 -4.27 19.54
N ALA A 89 2.16 -3.63 20.52
CA ALA A 89 1.41 -4.30 21.56
C ALA A 89 -0.04 -4.53 21.16
N ASN A 90 -0.68 -3.51 20.57
CA ASN A 90 -2.09 -3.54 20.19
C ASN A 90 -2.37 -2.52 19.09
N ILE A 91 -3.31 -2.86 18.18
CA ILE A 91 -3.86 -1.94 17.20
C ILE A 91 -5.37 -1.88 17.38
N SER A 92 -5.91 -0.68 17.51
CA SER A 92 -7.34 -0.43 17.61
C SER A 92 -7.79 0.48 16.47
N VAL A 93 -8.85 0.10 15.76
CA VAL A 93 -9.43 0.90 14.69
C VAL A 93 -10.80 1.43 15.11
N LEU A 94 -10.90 2.74 15.19
CA LEU A 94 -12.14 3.47 15.45
C LEU A 94 -12.83 3.77 14.12
N LYS A 95 -13.93 3.09 13.87
CA LYS A 95 -14.64 3.14 12.58
C LYS A 95 -15.80 4.12 12.58
N ASP A 96 -16.32 4.45 13.77
CA ASP A 96 -17.49 5.32 13.91
C ASP A 96 -17.08 6.79 14.04
N ALA A 97 -17.86 7.66 13.42
CA ALA A 97 -17.69 9.09 13.55
C ALA A 97 -17.79 9.56 15.02
N ALA A 98 -18.63 8.93 15.83
CA ALA A 98 -18.73 9.22 17.26
C ALA A 98 -17.44 8.90 18.02
N ALA A 99 -16.81 7.75 17.71
CA ALA A 99 -15.54 7.36 18.33
C ALA A 99 -14.36 8.20 17.83
N SER A 100 -14.40 8.63 16.56
CA SER A 100 -13.35 9.47 15.97
C SER A 100 -13.53 10.97 16.29
N ALA A 101 -14.70 11.41 16.76
CA ALA A 101 -15.02 12.79 17.10
C ALA A 101 -14.05 13.41 18.13
N ILE A 102 -13.48 12.59 19.01
CA ILE A 102 -12.47 13.01 20.00
C ILE A 102 -11.23 13.61 19.30
N TYR A 103 -10.94 13.17 18.08
CA TYR A 103 -9.79 13.60 17.30
C TYR A 103 -10.10 14.74 16.32
N GLY A 104 -11.36 15.23 16.35
CA GLY A 104 -11.82 16.40 15.62
C GLY A 104 -11.83 16.23 14.10
N SER A 105 -11.62 17.35 13.39
CA SER A 105 -11.68 17.40 11.91
C SER A 105 -10.59 16.63 11.19
N ARG A 106 -9.57 16.13 11.91
CA ARG A 106 -8.47 15.33 11.33
C ARG A 106 -8.84 13.85 11.13
N ALA A 107 -9.96 13.40 11.71
CA ALA A 107 -10.35 11.99 11.70
C ALA A 107 -11.71 11.71 11.00
N PRO A 108 -12.05 12.36 9.87
CA PRO A 108 -13.35 12.16 9.22
C PRO A 108 -13.48 10.75 8.64
N PHE A 109 -12.38 10.09 8.33
CA PHE A 109 -12.33 8.75 7.73
C PHE A 109 -11.97 7.65 8.73
N GLY A 110 -12.04 7.96 10.04
CA GLY A 110 -11.70 7.04 11.12
C GLY A 110 -10.27 7.21 11.65
N VAL A 111 -9.97 6.47 12.72
CA VAL A 111 -8.66 6.54 13.40
C VAL A 111 -8.11 5.15 13.62
N ILE A 112 -6.83 4.99 13.35
CA ILE A 112 -6.04 3.80 13.69
C ILE A 112 -5.15 4.17 14.85
N LEU A 113 -5.39 3.55 16.01
CA LEU A 113 -4.57 3.72 17.21
C LEU A 113 -3.59 2.56 17.30
N VAL A 114 -2.32 2.86 17.27
CA VAL A 114 -1.24 1.90 17.46
C VAL A 114 -0.61 2.15 18.82
N THR A 115 -0.57 1.12 19.64
CA THR A 115 0.15 1.15 20.93
C THR A 115 1.38 0.28 20.81
N THR A 116 2.54 0.85 21.07
CA THR A 116 3.79 0.10 21.07
C THR A 116 4.03 -0.60 22.40
N LYS A 117 4.96 -1.55 22.40
CA LYS A 117 5.36 -2.26 23.63
C LYS A 117 6.09 -1.31 24.57
N SER A 118 5.61 -1.18 25.79
CA SER A 118 6.30 -0.48 26.84
C SER A 118 7.30 -1.40 27.55
N GLY A 119 8.41 -0.83 28.02
CA GLY A 119 9.34 -1.55 28.87
C GLY A 119 8.71 -1.92 30.22
N GLU A 120 8.93 -3.16 30.67
CA GLU A 120 8.50 -3.62 31.97
C GLU A 120 9.66 -3.49 32.99
N ALA A 121 9.35 -3.03 34.21
CA ALA A 121 10.33 -2.98 35.27
C ALA A 121 10.70 -4.40 35.70
N GLY A 122 11.99 -4.74 35.66
CA GLY A 122 12.44 -6.08 36.00
C GLY A 122 13.83 -6.40 35.43
N LYS A 123 14.11 -7.71 35.29
CA LYS A 123 15.35 -8.18 34.66
C LYS A 123 15.34 -7.82 33.18
N ALA A 124 16.45 -7.29 32.67
CA ALA A 124 16.60 -7.03 31.24
C ALA A 124 16.45 -8.32 30.45
N THR A 125 15.49 -8.31 29.49
CA THR A 125 15.30 -9.38 28.53
C THR A 125 15.79 -8.89 27.17
N ILE A 126 16.72 -9.65 26.57
CA ILE A 126 17.20 -9.38 25.22
C ILE A 126 16.51 -10.38 24.30
N GLN A 127 15.71 -9.88 23.38
CA GLN A 127 15.07 -10.70 22.35
C GLN A 127 15.69 -10.35 20.99
N TYR A 128 16.27 -11.34 20.34
CA TYR A 128 16.75 -11.23 18.96
C TYR A 128 15.83 -12.04 18.05
N SER A 129 15.29 -11.40 17.02
CA SER A 129 14.56 -12.09 15.98
C SER A 129 15.10 -11.67 14.62
N ASN A 130 15.26 -12.63 13.73
CA ASN A 130 15.70 -12.40 12.37
C ASN A 130 14.78 -13.14 11.39
N ASN A 131 14.43 -12.48 10.29
CA ASN A 131 13.58 -13.05 9.25
C ASN A 131 14.24 -12.85 7.89
N PHE A 132 14.62 -13.95 7.26
CA PHE A 132 15.11 -13.95 5.89
C PHE A 132 13.97 -14.25 4.94
N ARG A 133 13.69 -13.33 4.02
CA ARG A 133 12.64 -13.49 3.03
C ARG A 133 13.22 -13.37 1.62
N TRP A 134 12.83 -14.30 0.75
CA TRP A 134 13.06 -14.21 -0.68
C TRP A 134 11.72 -14.07 -1.40
N SER A 135 11.56 -13.02 -2.18
CA SER A 135 10.36 -12.78 -2.99
C SER A 135 10.74 -12.78 -4.46
N ARG A 136 9.93 -13.44 -5.28
CA ARG A 136 10.04 -13.39 -6.73
C ARG A 136 8.67 -13.13 -7.33
N PRO A 137 8.56 -12.40 -8.46
CA PRO A 137 7.30 -12.29 -9.18
C PRO A 137 6.79 -13.67 -9.57
N THR A 138 5.52 -13.95 -9.30
CA THR A 138 4.88 -15.21 -9.70
C THR A 138 4.44 -15.18 -11.16
N ASN A 139 4.11 -14.00 -11.65
CA ASN A 139 3.74 -13.77 -13.04
C ASN A 139 4.37 -12.46 -13.50
N ILE A 140 5.20 -12.54 -14.52
CA ILE A 140 5.77 -11.38 -15.20
C ILE A 140 5.00 -11.29 -16.52
N PRO A 141 4.26 -10.19 -16.77
CA PRO A 141 3.56 -10.03 -18.04
C PRO A 141 4.58 -10.00 -19.19
N ASP A 142 4.24 -10.68 -20.27
CA ASP A 142 5.03 -10.58 -21.48
C ASP A 142 4.97 -9.15 -22.02
N MET A 143 6.13 -8.51 -22.05
CA MET A 143 6.24 -7.15 -22.58
C MET A 143 6.28 -7.18 -24.10
N LEU A 144 5.58 -6.25 -24.71
CA LEU A 144 5.71 -6.04 -26.15
C LEU A 144 7.12 -5.61 -26.51
N ASP A 145 7.62 -6.10 -27.64
CA ASP A 145 8.85 -5.58 -28.22
C ASP A 145 8.67 -4.09 -28.63
N SER A 146 9.78 -3.37 -28.75
CA SER A 146 9.78 -1.93 -29.00
C SER A 146 9.04 -1.57 -30.31
N TYR A 147 9.15 -2.41 -31.34
CA TYR A 147 8.50 -2.20 -32.62
C TYR A 147 6.98 -2.34 -32.51
N ARG A 148 6.50 -3.41 -31.89
CA ARG A 148 5.07 -3.63 -31.67
C ARG A 148 4.49 -2.56 -30.75
N PHE A 149 5.23 -2.20 -29.67
CA PHE A 149 4.82 -1.14 -28.78
C PHE A 149 4.61 0.18 -29.53
N ALA A 150 5.57 0.62 -30.35
CA ALA A 150 5.46 1.85 -31.10
C ALA A 150 4.27 1.86 -32.05
N LYS A 151 3.99 0.76 -32.75
CA LYS A 151 2.83 0.61 -33.62
C LYS A 151 1.52 0.67 -32.88
N TYR A 152 1.38 -0.10 -31.78
CA TYR A 152 0.16 -0.11 -30.97
C TYR A 152 -0.09 1.24 -30.33
N PHE A 153 0.96 1.90 -29.86
CA PHE A 153 0.84 3.23 -29.27
C PHE A 153 0.34 4.27 -30.27
N ASN A 154 0.90 4.30 -31.47
CA ASN A 154 0.43 5.18 -32.55
C ASN A 154 -1.02 4.87 -32.96
N ALA A 155 -1.39 3.60 -33.03
CA ALA A 155 -2.76 3.19 -33.33
C ALA A 155 -3.74 3.65 -32.23
N ALA A 156 -3.36 3.51 -30.95
CA ALA A 156 -4.16 3.97 -29.83
C ALA A 156 -4.35 5.49 -29.86
N GLN A 157 -3.29 6.26 -30.15
CA GLN A 157 -3.36 7.72 -30.29
C GLN A 157 -4.30 8.13 -31.45
N LYS A 158 -4.21 7.46 -32.58
CA LYS A 158 -5.12 7.70 -33.73
C LYS A 158 -6.58 7.44 -33.35
N ASN A 159 -6.85 6.39 -32.59
CA ASN A 159 -8.21 6.01 -32.20
C ASN A 159 -8.78 6.84 -31.04
N SER A 160 -7.93 7.47 -30.24
CA SER A 160 -8.38 8.28 -29.10
C SER A 160 -9.03 9.60 -29.49
N GLY A 161 -8.96 10.00 -30.77
CA GLY A 161 -9.50 11.28 -31.25
C GLY A 161 -8.76 12.53 -30.74
N SER A 162 -7.72 12.35 -29.97
CA SER A 162 -6.94 13.41 -29.30
C SER A 162 -5.79 13.88 -30.18
N GLY A 163 -6.11 14.39 -31.38
CA GLY A 163 -5.13 15.00 -32.28
C GLY A 163 -4.03 14.04 -32.78
N THR A 164 -3.71 14.13 -34.06
CA THR A 164 -2.73 13.25 -34.74
C THR A 164 -1.27 13.55 -34.42
N THR A 165 -0.90 13.68 -33.15
CA THR A 165 0.53 13.74 -32.81
C THR A 165 1.05 12.32 -32.64
N PHE A 166 1.56 11.74 -33.71
CA PHE A 166 2.29 10.50 -33.63
C PHE A 166 3.59 10.73 -32.87
N ILE A 167 3.74 10.05 -31.73
CA ILE A 167 4.97 10.14 -30.93
C ILE A 167 6.11 9.39 -31.62
N PHE A 168 5.76 8.31 -32.35
CA PHE A 168 6.73 7.54 -33.13
C PHE A 168 6.49 7.78 -34.62
N THR A 169 7.41 8.50 -35.25
CA THR A 169 7.40 8.71 -36.72
C THR A 169 7.77 7.42 -37.44
N ASP A 170 7.43 7.32 -38.73
CA ASP A 170 7.77 6.15 -39.54
C ASP A 170 9.28 5.91 -39.59
N ASP A 171 10.10 6.99 -39.65
CA ASP A 171 11.57 6.90 -39.56
C ASP A 171 12.02 6.30 -38.22
N THR A 172 11.38 6.71 -37.12
CA THR A 172 11.70 6.15 -35.78
C THR A 172 11.35 4.67 -35.71
N ILE A 173 10.21 4.27 -36.26
CA ILE A 173 9.77 2.86 -36.29
C ILE A 173 10.73 2.01 -37.15
N ASP A 174 11.19 2.53 -38.30
CA ASP A 174 12.18 1.86 -39.16
C ASP A 174 13.52 1.69 -38.45
N ARG A 175 14.01 2.72 -37.73
CA ARG A 175 15.22 2.63 -36.89
C ARG A 175 15.06 1.59 -35.80
N ILE A 176 13.92 1.54 -35.10
CA ILE A 176 13.65 0.52 -34.06
C ILE A 176 13.74 -0.89 -34.68
N GLN A 177 13.16 -1.08 -35.88
CA GLN A 177 13.18 -2.37 -36.56
C GLN A 177 14.62 -2.78 -36.95
N LYS A 178 15.38 -1.86 -37.52
CA LYS A 178 16.80 -2.10 -37.88
C LYS A 178 17.66 -2.38 -36.65
N TYR A 179 17.39 -1.68 -35.53
CA TYR A 179 18.08 -1.94 -34.28
C TYR A 179 17.78 -3.34 -33.73
N MET A 180 16.51 -3.75 -33.78
CA MET A 180 16.13 -5.10 -33.36
C MET A 180 16.73 -6.20 -34.26
N ALA A 181 16.93 -5.91 -35.54
CA ALA A 181 17.61 -6.80 -36.48
C ALA A 181 19.17 -6.80 -36.33
N SER A 182 19.71 -6.02 -35.37
CA SER A 182 21.17 -5.82 -35.18
C SER A 182 21.88 -5.22 -36.39
N GLU A 183 21.13 -4.52 -37.24
CA GLU A 183 21.68 -3.85 -38.43
C GLU A 183 22.27 -2.46 -38.10
N TYR A 184 22.03 -1.93 -36.94
CA TYR A 184 22.60 -0.68 -36.44
C TYR A 184 23.79 -0.96 -35.52
N PRO A 185 24.98 -0.47 -35.84
CA PRO A 185 26.09 -0.51 -34.89
C PRO A 185 25.79 0.42 -33.71
N TYR A 186 26.19 -0.01 -32.51
CA TYR A 186 26.18 0.87 -31.33
C TYR A 186 27.17 2.02 -31.59
N THR A 187 26.68 3.23 -31.71
CA THR A 187 27.51 4.44 -31.64
C THR A 187 27.15 5.23 -30.39
#